data_ab69a79241418c388a2c9cf2334e64d4
#
_entry.id   ab69a79241418c388a2c9cf2334e64d4
#
_cell.length_a   1.000
_cell.length_b   1.000
_cell.length_c   1.000
_cell.angle_alpha   90.00
_cell.angle_beta   90.00
_cell.angle_gamma   90.00
#
_symmetry.space_group_name_H-M   'P 1'
#
loop_
_entity.id
_entity.type
_entity.pdbx_description
1 polymer ?
#
loop_
_entity_poly.entity_id
_entity_poly.type
_entity_poly.pdbx_seq_one_letter_code
_entity_poly.pdbx_strand_id
1 'polypeptide(L)'
;MRIGELSRRTGVSARMLRYYEQQHLLASTRSANDYRDFAEADVDRVRQVRALLDAGLPTRFVRAVLDMGLEGGPALEGWTATCTATFATQLRGELERLEDQLRCLARSRDAVRRYLDTVTVVEAAPDGTTA
;
A
#
# COMPACT_ATOMS: atom_id res chain seq x y z
N MET A 1 -11.30 2.24 18.78
CA MET A 1 -10.75 0.89 19.11
C MET A 1 -9.32 0.99 19.61
N ARG A 2 -8.87 0.02 20.34
CA ARG A 2 -7.49 -0.07 20.80
C ARG A 2 -6.57 -0.63 19.72
N ILE A 3 -5.26 -0.40 19.89
CA ILE A 3 -4.25 -0.85 18.91
C ILE A 3 -4.27 -2.37 18.68
N GLY A 4 -4.55 -3.17 19.70
CA GLY A 4 -4.65 -4.62 19.57
C GLY A 4 -5.80 -5.07 18.67
N GLU A 5 -6.92 -4.39 18.74
CA GLU A 5 -8.06 -4.67 17.87
C GLU A 5 -7.77 -4.21 16.43
N LEU A 6 -7.20 -3.05 16.27
CA LEU A 6 -6.78 -2.55 14.95
C LEU A 6 -5.78 -3.52 14.30
N SER A 7 -4.81 -4.00 15.07
CA SER A 7 -3.86 -5.01 14.62
C SER A 7 -4.56 -6.29 14.15
N ARG A 8 -5.48 -6.81 14.93
CA ARG A 8 -6.24 -8.02 14.59
C ARG A 8 -7.05 -7.85 13.31
N ARG A 9 -7.72 -6.71 13.17
CA ARG A 9 -8.61 -6.43 12.03
C ARG A 9 -7.86 -6.16 10.73
N THR A 10 -6.65 -5.63 10.81
CA THR A 10 -5.84 -5.26 9.63
C THR A 10 -4.78 -6.29 9.29
N GLY A 11 -4.41 -7.16 10.22
CA GLY A 11 -3.30 -8.07 10.07
C GLY A 11 -1.92 -7.40 10.17
N VAL A 12 -1.89 -6.13 10.57
CA VAL A 12 -0.65 -5.38 10.76
C VAL A 12 -0.29 -5.40 12.24
N SER A 13 0.96 -5.73 12.57
CA SER A 13 1.38 -5.83 13.97
C SER A 13 1.27 -4.49 14.70
N ALA A 14 1.04 -4.55 16.01
CA ALA A 14 0.99 -3.35 16.84
C ALA A 14 2.27 -2.52 16.74
N ARG A 15 3.43 -3.17 16.58
CA ARG A 15 4.71 -2.51 16.35
C ARG A 15 4.70 -1.69 15.07
N MET A 16 4.20 -2.25 13.98
CA MET A 16 4.10 -1.55 12.70
C MET A 16 3.09 -0.42 12.77
N LEU A 17 1.99 -0.60 13.47
CA LEU A 17 1.00 0.46 13.66
C LEU A 17 1.60 1.65 14.43
N ARG A 18 2.42 1.40 15.44
CA ARG A 18 3.15 2.46 16.13
C ARG A 18 4.13 3.16 15.20
N TYR A 19 4.80 2.41 14.34
CA TYR A 19 5.67 2.99 13.31
C TYR A 19 4.90 3.88 12.36
N TYR A 20 3.72 3.43 11.88
CA TYR A 20 2.86 4.25 11.03
C TYR A 20 2.46 5.57 11.73
N GLU A 21 2.13 5.49 13.01
CA GLU A 21 1.81 6.68 13.80
C GLU A 21 3.01 7.63 13.90
N GLN A 22 4.20 7.11 14.15
CA GLN A 22 5.44 7.89 14.20
C GLN A 22 5.75 8.58 12.87
N GLN A 23 5.40 7.95 11.77
CA GLN A 23 5.59 8.50 10.43
C GLN A 23 4.43 9.38 9.97
N HIS A 24 3.49 9.66 10.86
CA HIS A 24 2.29 10.45 10.57
C HIS A 24 1.40 9.88 9.46
N LEU A 25 1.46 8.58 9.25
CA LEU A 25 0.58 7.86 8.32
C LEU A 25 -0.75 7.49 8.97
N LEU A 26 -0.76 7.44 10.29
CA LEU A 26 -1.89 7.07 11.11
C LEU A 26 -1.95 8.03 12.30
N ALA A 27 -3.13 8.41 12.71
CA ALA A 27 -3.35 9.26 13.88
C ALA A 27 -4.19 8.52 14.91
N SER A 28 -3.85 8.69 16.17
CA SER A 28 -4.67 8.21 17.28
C SER A 28 -5.11 9.39 18.14
N THR A 29 -6.24 9.23 18.80
CA THR A 29 -6.65 10.09 19.89
C THR A 29 -6.29 9.41 21.22
N ARG A 30 -6.21 10.21 22.28
CA ARG A 30 -6.00 9.66 23.60
C ARG A 30 -7.33 9.59 24.33
N SER A 31 -7.64 8.42 24.88
CA SER A 31 -8.80 8.24 25.73
C SER A 31 -8.57 8.89 27.10
N ALA A 32 -9.64 8.97 27.91
CA ALA A 32 -9.58 9.51 29.27
C ALA A 32 -8.53 8.79 30.14
N ASN A 33 -8.19 7.55 29.83
CA ASN A 33 -7.19 6.75 30.54
C ASN A 33 -5.81 6.78 29.88
N ASP A 34 -5.58 7.78 29.01
CA ASP A 34 -4.30 7.98 28.30
C ASP A 34 -3.91 6.84 27.35
N TYR A 35 -4.85 5.99 26.95
CA TYR A 35 -4.61 4.97 25.93
C TYR A 35 -4.89 5.49 24.53
N ARG A 36 -4.15 4.97 23.56
CA ARG A 36 -4.40 5.25 22.14
C ARG A 36 -5.74 4.68 21.72
N ASP A 37 -6.53 5.52 21.09
CA ASP A 37 -7.82 5.15 20.54
C ASP A 37 -7.85 5.47 19.03
N PHE A 38 -8.28 4.49 18.25
CA PHE A 38 -8.33 4.56 16.78
C PHE A 38 -9.77 4.54 16.31
N ALA A 39 -10.03 5.25 15.23
CA ALA A 39 -11.34 5.32 14.62
C ALA A 39 -11.60 4.11 13.71
N GLU A 40 -12.86 3.87 13.39
CA GLU A 40 -13.23 2.81 12.45
C GLU A 40 -12.63 3.01 11.06
N ALA A 41 -12.53 4.28 10.60
CA ALA A 41 -11.90 4.63 9.34
C ALA A 41 -10.40 4.30 9.29
N ASP A 42 -9.75 4.14 10.43
CA ASP A 42 -8.33 3.80 10.48
C ASP A 42 -8.05 2.38 9.98
N VAL A 43 -9.03 1.50 10.00
CA VAL A 43 -8.90 0.16 9.42
C VAL A 43 -8.58 0.25 7.92
N ASP A 44 -9.35 1.03 7.19
CA ASP A 44 -9.13 1.22 5.75
C ASP A 44 -7.84 1.98 5.48
N ARG A 45 -7.57 3.00 6.28
CA ARG A 45 -6.31 3.76 6.16
C ARG A 45 -5.08 2.87 6.35
N VAL A 46 -5.08 2.00 7.34
CA VAL A 46 -3.98 1.05 7.58
C VAL A 46 -3.80 0.11 6.39
N ARG A 47 -4.89 -0.40 5.84
CA ARG A 47 -4.86 -1.27 4.66
C ARG A 47 -4.26 -0.55 3.45
N GLN A 48 -4.64 0.70 3.22
CA GLN A 48 -4.09 1.52 2.15
C GLN A 48 -2.59 1.79 2.34
N VAL A 49 -2.18 2.16 3.56
CA VAL A 49 -0.76 2.36 3.90
C VAL A 49 0.03 1.11 3.59
N ARG A 50 -0.45 -0.03 4.06
CA ARG A 50 0.23 -1.32 3.84
C ARG A 50 0.36 -1.65 2.36
N ALA A 51 -0.71 -1.49 1.60
CA ALA A 51 -0.71 -1.78 0.17
C ALA A 51 0.32 -0.92 -0.58
N LEU A 52 0.41 0.36 -0.25
CA LEU A 52 1.36 1.27 -0.88
C LEU A 52 2.81 0.95 -0.49
N LEU A 53 3.05 0.64 0.78
CA LEU A 53 4.38 0.24 1.24
C LEU A 53 4.81 -1.10 0.64
N ASP A 54 3.91 -2.06 0.55
CA ASP A 54 4.17 -3.38 -0.05
C ASP A 54 4.46 -3.24 -1.57
N ALA A 55 3.86 -2.25 -2.22
CA ALA A 55 4.17 -1.92 -3.61
C ALA A 55 5.54 -1.23 -3.77
N GLY A 56 6.22 -0.95 -2.67
CA GLY A 56 7.55 -0.35 -2.68
C GLY A 56 7.57 1.17 -2.69
N LEU A 57 6.44 1.81 -2.40
CA LEU A 57 6.39 3.27 -2.31
C LEU A 57 7.08 3.73 -1.02
N PRO A 58 8.07 4.65 -1.08
CA PRO A 58 8.69 5.21 0.11
C PRO A 58 7.68 5.88 1.05
N THR A 59 7.90 5.78 2.34
CA THR A 59 6.99 6.26 3.39
C THR A 59 6.59 7.74 3.20
N ARG A 60 7.53 8.59 2.81
CA ARG A 60 7.27 10.01 2.58
C ARG A 60 6.27 10.25 1.44
N PHE A 61 6.29 9.39 0.43
CA PHE A 61 5.35 9.48 -0.70
C PHE A 61 3.98 8.91 -0.34
N VAL A 62 3.96 7.87 0.48
CA VAL A 62 2.70 7.31 1.00
C VAL A 62 1.90 8.37 1.71
N ARG A 63 2.56 9.16 2.57
CA ARG A 63 1.89 10.26 3.28
C ARG A 63 1.29 11.29 2.32
N ALA A 64 2.09 11.74 1.33
CA ALA A 64 1.62 12.73 0.34
C ALA A 64 0.40 12.21 -0.44
N VAL A 65 0.44 10.96 -0.84
CA VAL A 65 -0.62 10.31 -1.62
C VAL A 65 -1.90 10.15 -0.78
N LEU A 66 -1.77 9.74 0.48
CA LEU A 66 -2.92 9.58 1.38
C LEU A 66 -3.57 10.90 1.75
N ASP A 67 -2.78 11.97 1.91
CA ASP A 67 -3.30 13.30 2.21
C ASP A 67 -4.13 13.86 1.05
N MET A 68 -3.92 13.36 -0.16
CA MET A 68 -4.72 13.73 -1.33
C MET A 68 -6.04 12.96 -1.46
N GLY A 69 -6.24 11.89 -0.67
CA GLY A 69 -7.42 11.05 -0.80
C GLY A 69 -7.39 10.20 -2.06
N LEU A 70 -6.84 9.01 -1.96
CA LEU A 70 -6.56 8.15 -3.11
C LEU A 70 -7.76 7.49 -3.76
N GLU A 71 -8.85 7.34 -3.07
CA GLU A 71 -10.01 6.63 -3.59
C GLU A 71 -11.28 7.40 -3.28
N GLY A 72 -11.78 8.12 -4.28
CA GLY A 72 -13.11 8.67 -4.22
C GLY A 72 -13.37 9.55 -3.01
N GLY A 73 -12.34 10.10 -2.44
CA GLY A 73 -12.49 11.18 -1.48
C GLY A 73 -13.31 12.29 -2.13
N PRO A 74 -13.97 13.12 -1.33
CA PRO A 74 -14.74 14.23 -1.87
C PRO A 74 -13.85 14.95 -2.86
N ALA A 75 -14.41 15.20 -4.02
CA ALA A 75 -13.72 15.94 -5.06
C ALA A 75 -12.96 17.08 -4.41
N LEU A 76 -11.68 17.18 -4.71
CA LEU A 76 -10.81 18.22 -4.18
C LEU A 76 -11.18 19.58 -4.78
N GLU A 77 -12.48 19.84 -4.88
CA GLU A 77 -12.98 21.09 -5.41
C GLU A 77 -12.43 22.25 -4.57
N GLY A 78 -11.60 23.05 -5.20
CA GLY A 78 -10.98 24.19 -4.57
C GLY A 78 -9.71 23.91 -3.77
N TRP A 79 -9.26 22.67 -3.70
CA TRP A 79 -7.99 22.34 -3.04
C TRP A 79 -6.86 22.24 -4.06
N THR A 80 -5.79 22.97 -3.82
CA THR A 80 -4.59 22.89 -4.65
C THR A 80 -3.45 22.37 -3.77
N ALA A 81 -2.96 21.20 -4.13
CA ALA A 81 -1.76 20.66 -3.49
C ALA A 81 -0.54 21.46 -3.93
N THR A 82 0.25 21.90 -2.98
CA THR A 82 1.54 22.53 -3.26
C THR A 82 2.66 21.68 -2.69
N CYS A 83 3.71 21.55 -3.44
CA CYS A 83 4.94 20.90 -2.97
C CYS A 83 6.15 21.62 -3.56
N THR A 84 7.32 21.35 -3.00
CA THR A 84 8.56 21.89 -3.56
C THR A 84 8.86 21.27 -4.91
N ALA A 85 9.57 21.99 -5.77
CA ALA A 85 10.00 21.46 -7.06
C ALA A 85 10.87 20.20 -6.91
N THR A 86 11.70 20.15 -5.88
CA THR A 86 12.52 18.97 -5.57
C THR A 86 11.66 17.75 -5.24
N PHE A 87 10.64 17.93 -4.41
CA PHE A 87 9.73 16.85 -4.05
C PHE A 87 8.93 16.35 -5.26
N ALA A 88 8.44 17.28 -6.09
CA ALA A 88 7.74 16.93 -7.33
C ALA A 88 8.64 16.13 -8.29
N THR A 89 9.90 16.51 -8.41
CA THR A 89 10.88 15.79 -9.24
C THR A 89 11.11 14.38 -8.72
N GLN A 90 11.20 14.20 -7.39
CA GLN A 90 11.34 12.89 -6.77
C GLN A 90 10.11 12.02 -7.00
N LEU A 91 8.91 12.60 -6.91
CA LEU A 91 7.67 11.89 -7.21
C LEU A 91 7.58 11.47 -8.67
N ARG A 92 8.02 12.30 -9.61
CA ARG A 92 8.06 11.92 -11.03
C ARG A 92 9.00 10.75 -11.27
N GLY A 93 10.17 10.72 -10.61
CA GLY A 93 11.09 9.60 -10.66
C GLY A 93 10.46 8.33 -10.12
N GLU A 94 9.70 8.43 -9.03
CA GLU A 94 8.99 7.30 -8.45
C GLU A 94 7.87 6.80 -9.37
N LEU A 95 7.17 7.70 -10.03
CA LEU A 95 6.16 7.35 -11.04
C LEU A 95 6.77 6.56 -12.19
N GLU A 96 7.90 7.01 -12.73
CA GLU A 96 8.62 6.29 -13.79
C GLU A 96 9.01 4.89 -13.36
N ARG A 97 9.51 4.73 -12.13
CA ARG A 97 9.85 3.43 -11.56
C ARG A 97 8.64 2.51 -11.49
N LEU A 98 7.50 3.00 -11.02
CA LEU A 98 6.27 2.23 -10.95
C LEU A 98 5.76 1.82 -12.33
N GLU A 99 5.82 2.73 -13.29
CA GLU A 99 5.42 2.44 -14.67
C GLU A 99 6.31 1.37 -15.31
N ASP A 100 7.62 1.42 -15.04
CA ASP A 100 8.55 0.38 -15.49
C ASP A 100 8.24 -0.97 -14.87
N GLN A 101 7.91 -1.01 -13.57
CA GLN A 101 7.49 -2.24 -12.91
C GLN A 101 6.20 -2.79 -13.49
N LEU A 102 5.23 -1.94 -13.79
CA LEU A 102 3.98 -2.35 -14.43
C LEU A 102 4.23 -2.97 -15.81
N ARG A 103 5.11 -2.38 -16.60
CA ARG A 103 5.49 -2.95 -17.91
C ARG A 103 6.16 -4.32 -17.76
N CYS A 104 7.06 -4.44 -16.78
CA CYS A 104 7.73 -5.70 -16.50
C CYS A 104 6.75 -6.79 -16.08
N LEU A 105 5.84 -6.47 -15.16
CA LEU A 105 4.79 -7.39 -14.71
C LEU A 105 3.86 -7.79 -15.86
N ALA A 106 3.49 -6.85 -16.72
CA ALA A 106 2.65 -7.12 -17.88
C ALA A 106 3.32 -8.11 -18.84
N ARG A 107 4.62 -7.94 -19.11
CA ARG A 107 5.39 -8.88 -19.93
C ARG A 107 5.45 -10.27 -19.30
N SER A 108 5.68 -10.34 -17.99
CA SER A 108 5.73 -11.61 -17.27
C SER A 108 4.38 -12.31 -17.30
N ARG A 109 3.31 -11.57 -17.07
CA ARG A 109 1.95 -12.08 -17.18
C ARG A 109 1.68 -12.64 -18.58
N ASP A 110 2.03 -11.90 -19.61
CA ASP A 110 1.78 -12.31 -21.00
C ASP A 110 2.61 -13.54 -21.37
N ALA A 111 3.83 -13.66 -20.85
CA ALA A 111 4.66 -14.83 -21.05
C ALA A 111 4.05 -16.07 -20.37
N VAL A 112 3.58 -15.95 -19.15
CA VAL A 112 2.91 -17.05 -18.44
C VAL A 112 1.63 -17.45 -19.16
N ARG A 113 0.85 -16.47 -19.61
CA ARG A 113 -0.39 -16.74 -20.33
C ARG A 113 -0.12 -17.50 -21.63
N ARG A 114 0.87 -17.10 -22.40
CA ARG A 114 1.27 -17.81 -23.62
C ARG A 114 1.74 -19.22 -23.34
N TYR A 115 2.49 -19.41 -22.25
CA TYR A 115 2.90 -20.73 -21.85
C TYR A 115 1.69 -21.61 -21.55
N LEU A 116 0.75 -21.12 -20.74
CA LEU A 116 -0.46 -21.88 -20.38
C LEU A 116 -1.33 -22.21 -21.59
N ASP A 117 -1.40 -21.28 -22.56
CA ASP A 117 -2.18 -21.49 -23.80
C ASP A 117 -1.52 -22.51 -24.75
N THR A 118 -0.23 -22.77 -24.61
CA THR A 118 0.55 -23.57 -25.54
C THR A 118 0.82 -24.97 -25.00
N VAL A 119 0.92 -25.14 -23.68
CA VAL A 119 1.30 -26.44 -23.09
C VAL A 119 0.13 -27.39 -23.05
N THR A 120 0.45 -28.66 -23.17
CA THR A 120 -0.49 -29.75 -22.89
C THR A 120 -0.34 -30.18 -21.45
N VAL A 121 -1.43 -30.07 -20.69
CA VAL A 121 -1.44 -30.50 -19.29
C VAL A 121 -1.53 -32.03 -19.27
N VAL A 122 -0.55 -32.68 -18.68
CA VAL A 122 -0.53 -34.12 -18.44
C VAL A 122 -0.80 -34.40 -16.98
N GLU A 123 -1.22 -35.63 -16.67
CA GLU A 123 -1.41 -36.06 -15.29
C GLU A 123 -0.14 -35.83 -14.49
N ALA A 124 -0.32 -35.43 -13.22
CA ALA A 124 0.77 -35.02 -12.36
C ALA A 124 1.93 -36.06 -12.38
N ALA A 125 3.11 -35.55 -12.66
CA ALA A 125 4.31 -36.29 -12.43
C ALA A 125 4.37 -36.69 -10.95
N PRO A 126 4.64 -37.94 -10.62
CA PRO A 126 4.89 -38.31 -9.24
C PRO A 126 6.04 -37.45 -8.76
N ASP A 127 5.96 -36.95 -7.57
CA ASP A 127 7.02 -36.21 -6.89
C ASP A 127 7.13 -34.73 -7.20
N GLY A 128 6.20 -34.04 -7.52
CA GLY A 128 6.30 -32.57 -7.54
C GLY A 128 7.74 -32.09 -7.79
N THR A 129 8.41 -32.64 -8.78
CA THR A 129 9.79 -32.30 -9.05
C THR A 129 9.77 -30.84 -9.50
N THR A 130 10.13 -29.99 -8.60
CA THR A 130 10.45 -28.62 -8.97
C THR A 130 11.72 -28.65 -9.79
N ALA A 131 11.60 -28.20 -10.97
CA ALA A 131 12.79 -27.90 -11.76
C ALA A 131 13.63 -26.88 -11.01
#